data_8ccbcc15266098f4cd7628c789385929
#
_entry.id   8ccbcc15266098f4cd7628c789385929
#
_cell.length_a   1.000
_cell.length_b   1.000
_cell.length_c   1.000
_cell.angle_alpha   90.00
_cell.angle_beta   90.00
_cell.angle_gamma   90.00
#
_symmetry.space_group_name_H-M   'P 1'
#
loop_
_entity.id
_entity.type
_entity.pdbx_description
1 polymer ?
#
loop_
_entity_poly.entity_id
_entity_poly.type
_entity_poly.pdbx_seq_one_letter_code
_entity_poly.pdbx_strand_id
1 'polypeptide(L)'
;MAITGQVLDNPVSGERFIFSQTAADTGGELLAVEFVVAPQGHVPGGHIHPVQEERFEVVSGRMRFKKGRKTVLAGPGDTLVIPPGTYHRFANAGDGPAVIRVEVRPALSMEQLWETTVALAAEGRTFRSGLPKPLDLALFMREFEQEVQAPFAPGLVRAATAPLAWLAARRGLTRRYEASGIHTQAGTRRPVPSRPGKGRASAARPTPARPSTPRKR
;
A
#
# COMPACT_ATOMS: atom_id res chain seq x y z
N MET A 1 -3.88 8.29 -14.07
CA MET A 1 -3.35 6.91 -13.97
C MET A 1 -1.85 7.00 -14.21
N ALA A 2 -1.08 6.45 -13.31
CA ALA A 2 0.36 6.36 -13.47
C ALA A 2 0.73 5.55 -14.72
N ILE A 3 1.93 5.77 -15.21
CA ILE A 3 2.54 4.99 -16.30
C ILE A 3 3.88 4.44 -15.82
N THR A 4 4.26 3.28 -16.35
CA THR A 4 5.58 2.70 -16.09
C THR A 4 6.69 3.67 -16.48
N GLY A 5 7.67 3.88 -15.58
CA GLY A 5 8.72 4.87 -15.71
C GLY A 5 8.37 6.26 -15.17
N GLN A 6 7.13 6.53 -14.80
CA GLN A 6 6.75 7.80 -14.16
C GLN A 6 7.49 7.97 -12.83
N VAL A 7 7.91 9.21 -12.58
CA VAL A 7 8.60 9.58 -11.33
C VAL A 7 7.77 10.62 -10.57
N LEU A 8 7.59 10.41 -9.29
CA LEU A 8 6.99 11.38 -8.39
C LEU A 8 7.98 11.71 -7.26
N ASP A 9 8.16 12.98 -6.97
CA ASP A 9 9.00 13.46 -5.87
C ASP A 9 8.13 14.10 -4.79
N ASN A 10 8.20 13.57 -3.56
CA ASN A 10 7.53 14.19 -2.42
C ASN A 10 8.48 15.16 -1.70
N PRO A 11 8.25 16.48 -1.81
CA PRO A 11 9.17 17.48 -1.29
C PRO A 11 9.15 17.59 0.25
N VAL A 12 8.23 16.91 0.92
CA VAL A 12 8.06 17.00 2.38
C VAL A 12 8.54 15.74 3.08
N SER A 13 8.17 14.54 2.59
CA SER A 13 8.57 13.26 3.21
C SER A 13 9.95 12.78 2.76
N GLY A 14 10.49 13.35 1.67
CA GLY A 14 11.78 12.95 1.10
C GLY A 14 11.73 11.60 0.39
N GLU A 15 10.58 11.23 -0.13
CA GLU A 15 10.36 10.02 -0.92
C GLU A 15 10.31 10.37 -2.40
N ARG A 16 10.99 9.55 -3.22
CA ARG A 16 10.83 9.52 -4.67
C ARG A 16 10.28 8.17 -5.06
N PHE A 17 9.20 8.18 -5.85
CA PHE A 17 8.51 7.00 -6.36
C PHE A 17 8.83 6.83 -7.83
N ILE A 18 9.26 5.64 -8.26
CA ILE A 18 9.52 5.30 -9.66
C ILE A 18 8.67 4.07 -9.98
N PHE A 19 7.63 4.24 -10.78
CA PHE A 19 6.69 3.17 -11.12
C PHE A 19 7.35 2.15 -12.05
N SER A 20 7.51 0.90 -11.60
CA SER A 20 8.06 -0.20 -12.41
C SER A 20 6.97 -1.03 -13.09
N GLN A 21 5.81 -1.19 -12.44
CA GLN A 21 4.60 -1.78 -13.02
C GLN A 21 3.38 -1.09 -12.43
N THR A 22 2.44 -0.74 -13.28
CA THR A 22 1.19 -0.08 -12.88
C THR A 22 0.03 -1.07 -12.73
N ALA A 23 -1.07 -0.64 -12.12
CA ALA A 23 -2.30 -1.41 -12.08
C ALA A 23 -2.81 -1.75 -13.48
N ALA A 24 -2.63 -0.86 -14.45
CA ALA A 24 -3.01 -1.09 -15.84
C ALA A 24 -2.20 -2.21 -16.49
N ASP A 25 -0.89 -2.27 -16.23
CA ASP A 25 0.01 -3.28 -16.79
C ASP A 25 -0.31 -4.69 -16.29
N THR A 26 -0.89 -4.78 -15.08
CA THR A 26 -1.12 -6.05 -14.39
C THR A 26 -2.60 -6.43 -14.26
N GLY A 27 -3.50 -5.67 -14.90
CA GLY A 27 -4.94 -5.89 -14.74
C GLY A 27 -5.46 -5.66 -13.33
N GLY A 28 -4.74 -4.87 -12.51
CA GLY A 28 -5.07 -4.55 -11.13
C GLY A 28 -4.53 -5.53 -10.09
N GLU A 29 -3.79 -6.55 -10.48
CA GLU A 29 -3.26 -7.56 -9.56
C GLU A 29 -2.08 -7.05 -8.74
N LEU A 30 -1.23 -6.22 -9.35
CA LEU A 30 0.02 -5.77 -8.76
C LEU A 30 0.30 -4.32 -9.14
N LEU A 31 0.79 -3.56 -8.18
CA LEU A 31 1.53 -2.32 -8.39
C LEU A 31 2.94 -2.52 -7.85
N ALA A 32 3.96 -2.21 -8.65
CA ALA A 32 5.35 -2.28 -8.23
C ALA A 32 6.05 -0.92 -8.45
N VAL A 33 6.72 -0.45 -7.39
CA VAL A 33 7.37 0.86 -7.35
C VAL A 33 8.72 0.73 -6.67
N GLU A 34 9.70 1.44 -7.18
CA GLU A 34 10.95 1.67 -6.46
C GLU A 34 10.85 3.00 -5.69
N PHE A 35 11.08 2.97 -4.39
CA PHE A 35 11.17 4.16 -3.55
C PHE A 35 12.63 4.48 -3.28
N VAL A 36 13.02 5.70 -3.58
CA VAL A 36 14.25 6.28 -3.06
C VAL A 36 13.88 7.15 -1.87
N VAL A 37 14.31 6.76 -0.68
CA VAL A 37 13.98 7.43 0.59
C VAL A 37 15.19 8.22 1.04
N ALA A 38 15.09 9.55 1.04
CA ALA A 38 16.17 10.44 1.47
C ALA A 38 16.59 10.15 2.93
N PRO A 39 17.79 10.59 3.37
CA PRO A 39 18.15 10.55 4.78
C PRO A 39 17.06 11.22 5.63
N GLN A 40 16.63 10.55 6.72
CA GLN A 40 15.51 10.94 7.58
C GLN A 40 14.12 10.92 6.88
N GLY A 41 14.04 10.53 5.61
CA GLY A 41 12.79 10.31 4.90
C GLY A 41 11.95 9.22 5.56
N HIS A 42 10.62 9.39 5.49
CA HIS A 42 9.69 8.50 6.18
C HIS A 42 8.29 8.55 5.56
N VAL A 43 7.54 7.46 5.69
CA VAL A 43 6.11 7.50 5.38
C VAL A 43 5.39 8.49 6.32
N PRO A 44 4.48 9.32 5.81
CA PRO A 44 3.84 10.42 6.57
C PRO A 44 3.05 10.01 7.82
N GLY A 45 2.82 8.76 8.05
CA GLY A 45 2.12 8.27 9.23
C GLY A 45 2.07 6.74 9.26
N GLY A 46 1.93 6.17 10.45
CA GLY A 46 1.65 4.75 10.57
C GLY A 46 0.19 4.46 10.17
N HIS A 47 -0.02 3.42 9.39
CA HIS A 47 -1.31 3.09 8.79
C HIS A 47 -1.52 1.57 8.65
N ILE A 48 -2.68 1.22 8.13
CA ILE A 48 -3.11 -0.15 7.84
C ILE A 48 -3.63 -0.18 6.40
N HIS A 49 -3.25 -1.17 5.62
CA HIS A 49 -3.92 -1.52 4.37
C HIS A 49 -4.99 -2.58 4.68
N PRO A 50 -6.30 -2.27 4.54
CA PRO A 50 -7.36 -3.19 4.96
C PRO A 50 -7.34 -4.52 4.20
N VAL A 51 -7.06 -4.47 2.90
CA VAL A 51 -7.19 -5.61 1.99
C VAL A 51 -5.94 -5.89 1.16
N GLN A 52 -4.94 -4.99 1.20
CA GLN A 52 -3.71 -5.11 0.41
C GLN A 52 -2.60 -5.75 1.24
N GLU A 53 -1.85 -6.63 0.60
CA GLU A 53 -0.54 -7.06 1.06
C GLU A 53 0.51 -6.13 0.46
N GLU A 54 1.48 -5.72 1.28
CA GLU A 54 2.60 -4.91 0.84
C GLU A 54 3.90 -5.65 1.12
N ARG A 55 4.73 -5.79 0.10
CA ARG A 55 6.04 -6.43 0.18
C ARG A 55 7.14 -5.42 -0.09
N PHE A 56 8.08 -5.34 0.82
CA PHE A 56 9.29 -4.54 0.71
C PHE A 56 10.51 -5.41 0.47
N GLU A 57 11.40 -4.96 -0.40
CA GLU A 57 12.75 -5.48 -0.57
C GLU A 57 13.72 -4.30 -0.47
N VAL A 58 14.68 -4.36 0.45
CA VAL A 58 15.71 -3.33 0.55
C VAL A 58 16.78 -3.61 -0.51
N VAL A 59 16.91 -2.70 -1.48
CA VAL A 59 17.91 -2.79 -2.54
C VAL A 59 19.24 -2.20 -2.07
N SER A 60 19.18 -1.03 -1.41
CA SER A 60 20.38 -0.38 -0.85
C SER A 60 20.02 0.50 0.33
N GLY A 61 21.02 0.84 1.15
CA GLY A 61 20.84 1.66 2.34
C GLY A 61 20.34 0.85 3.55
N ARG A 62 19.73 1.53 4.51
CA ARG A 62 19.24 0.93 5.74
C ARG A 62 17.85 1.46 6.07
N MET A 63 16.89 0.58 6.28
CA MET A 63 15.52 0.92 6.58
C MET A 63 15.11 0.47 7.99
N ARG A 64 14.24 1.24 8.62
CA ARG A 64 13.57 0.88 9.87
C ARG A 64 12.09 0.72 9.59
N PHE A 65 11.59 -0.48 9.77
CA PHE A 65 10.17 -0.80 9.68
C PHE A 65 9.58 -0.99 11.07
N LYS A 66 8.36 -0.48 11.29
CA LYS A 66 7.52 -0.88 12.40
C LYS A 66 6.38 -1.72 11.82
N LYS A 67 6.28 -2.98 12.26
CA LYS A 67 5.21 -3.93 11.89
C LYS A 67 4.48 -4.36 13.16
N GLY A 68 3.25 -3.92 13.33
CA GLY A 68 2.55 -4.08 14.59
C GLY A 68 3.34 -3.46 15.75
N ARG A 69 3.69 -4.28 16.72
CA ARG A 69 4.51 -3.88 17.90
C ARG A 69 6.01 -4.03 17.68
N LYS A 70 6.44 -4.75 16.65
CA LYS A 70 7.86 -5.04 16.39
C LYS A 70 8.50 -3.95 15.55
N THR A 71 9.75 -3.65 15.87
CA THR A 71 10.62 -2.81 15.02
C THR A 71 11.65 -3.73 14.37
N VAL A 72 11.82 -3.59 13.06
CA VAL A 72 12.78 -4.35 12.25
C VAL A 72 13.71 -3.35 11.58
N LEU A 73 15.01 -3.58 11.70
CA LEU A 73 16.04 -2.92 10.89
C LEU A 73 16.36 -3.85 9.74
N ALA A 74 16.36 -3.33 8.52
CA ALA A 74 16.60 -4.09 7.30
C ALA A 74 17.68 -3.41 6.46
N GLY A 75 18.53 -4.21 5.85
CA GLY A 75 19.58 -3.82 4.93
C GLY A 75 19.43 -4.49 3.55
N PRO A 76 20.39 -4.28 2.62
CA PRO A 76 20.33 -4.83 1.28
C PRO A 76 20.08 -6.34 1.24
N GLY A 77 19.10 -6.78 0.42
CA GLY A 77 18.66 -8.16 0.29
C GLY A 77 17.58 -8.60 1.28
N ASP A 78 17.34 -7.84 2.35
CA ASP A 78 16.27 -8.15 3.30
C ASP A 78 14.89 -7.87 2.68
N THR A 79 13.94 -8.76 3.00
CA THR A 79 12.55 -8.62 2.58
C THR A 79 11.60 -8.60 3.78
N LEU A 80 10.54 -7.80 3.68
CA LEU A 80 9.49 -7.70 4.68
C LEU A 80 8.12 -7.73 4.01
N VAL A 81 7.25 -8.62 4.45
CA VAL A 81 5.85 -8.67 4.00
C VAL A 81 4.95 -8.13 5.09
N ILE A 82 4.06 -7.22 4.72
CA ILE A 82 3.01 -6.66 5.57
C ILE A 82 1.67 -7.23 5.08
N PRO A 83 1.09 -8.20 5.80
CA PRO A 83 -0.23 -8.72 5.45
C PRO A 83 -1.34 -7.67 5.63
N PRO A 84 -2.48 -7.84 4.94
CA PRO A 84 -3.66 -7.00 5.16
C PRO A 84 -4.02 -6.84 6.64
N GLY A 85 -4.50 -5.67 7.02
CA GLY A 85 -4.90 -5.35 8.39
C GLY A 85 -3.74 -5.14 9.38
N THR A 86 -2.48 -5.17 8.91
CA THR A 86 -1.33 -5.01 9.79
C THR A 86 -0.87 -3.55 9.84
N TYR A 87 -0.85 -2.99 11.06
CA TYR A 87 -0.25 -1.66 11.28
C TYR A 87 1.23 -1.67 10.92
N HIS A 88 1.64 -0.69 10.12
CA HIS A 88 3.04 -0.51 9.80
C HIS A 88 3.40 0.95 9.51
N ARG A 89 4.69 1.22 9.51
CA ARG A 89 5.36 2.44 9.03
C ARG A 89 6.81 2.13 8.74
N PHE A 90 7.45 2.95 7.91
CA PHE A 90 8.88 2.86 7.66
C PHE A 90 9.57 4.22 7.67
N ALA A 91 10.88 4.20 7.81
CA ALA A 91 11.75 5.36 7.70
C ALA A 91 13.15 4.90 7.27
N ASN A 92 13.88 5.77 6.59
CA ASN A 92 15.30 5.58 6.37
C ASN A 92 16.04 5.66 7.72
N ALA A 93 16.89 4.67 8.01
CA ALA A 93 17.66 4.56 9.23
C ALA A 93 19.18 4.74 9.02
N GLY A 94 19.57 5.13 7.79
CA GLY A 94 20.96 5.41 7.42
C GLY A 94 21.21 6.91 7.20
N ASP A 95 22.47 7.24 6.95
CA ASP A 95 22.93 8.61 6.70
C ASP A 95 22.89 8.98 5.20
N GLY A 96 22.78 7.99 4.32
CA GLY A 96 22.60 8.13 2.88
C GLY A 96 21.18 7.78 2.44
N PRO A 97 20.82 7.99 1.16
CA PRO A 97 19.57 7.52 0.59
C PRO A 97 19.43 6.00 0.69
N ALA A 98 18.24 5.51 0.92
CA ALA A 98 17.90 4.09 0.84
C ALA A 98 17.00 3.84 -0.37
N VAL A 99 17.18 2.71 -1.02
CA VAL A 99 16.36 2.26 -2.15
C VAL A 99 15.63 1.00 -1.73
N ILE A 100 14.30 1.00 -1.87
CA ILE A 100 13.46 -0.15 -1.60
C ILE A 100 12.54 -0.42 -2.79
N ARG A 101 12.30 -1.69 -3.11
CA ARG A 101 11.21 -2.10 -4.00
C ARG A 101 9.98 -2.40 -3.18
N VAL A 102 8.85 -1.88 -3.62
CA VAL A 102 7.56 -2.05 -2.97
C VAL A 102 6.59 -2.67 -3.96
N GLU A 103 6.00 -3.79 -3.58
CA GLU A 103 4.93 -4.43 -4.31
C GLU A 103 3.65 -4.37 -3.49
N VAL A 104 2.54 -3.96 -4.10
CA VAL A 104 1.23 -3.88 -3.47
C VAL A 104 0.24 -4.77 -4.22
N ARG A 105 -0.42 -5.69 -3.52
CA ARG A 105 -1.41 -6.63 -4.06
C ARG A 105 -2.69 -6.66 -3.23
N PRO A 106 -3.86 -6.51 -3.87
CA PRO A 106 -4.11 -5.97 -5.23
C PRO A 106 -3.71 -4.49 -5.31
N ALA A 107 -3.49 -3.98 -6.52
CA ALA A 107 -3.07 -2.59 -6.73
C ALA A 107 -4.11 -1.57 -6.22
N LEU A 108 -5.39 -1.81 -6.44
CA LEU A 108 -6.49 -0.87 -6.17
C LEU A 108 -6.19 0.53 -6.72
N SER A 109 -6.45 1.56 -5.92
CA SER A 109 -6.17 2.98 -6.27
C SER A 109 -4.87 3.50 -5.60
N MET A 110 -3.89 2.62 -5.33
CA MET A 110 -2.67 3.02 -4.64
C MET A 110 -1.81 4.01 -5.43
N GLU A 111 -1.83 3.94 -6.77
CA GLU A 111 -1.18 4.93 -7.64
C GLU A 111 -1.72 6.33 -7.36
N GLN A 112 -3.06 6.47 -7.40
CA GLN A 112 -3.74 7.73 -7.16
C GLN A 112 -3.51 8.25 -5.73
N LEU A 113 -3.39 7.34 -4.75
CA LEU A 113 -3.06 7.69 -3.39
C LEU A 113 -1.68 8.37 -3.32
N TRP A 114 -0.65 7.79 -3.95
CA TRP A 114 0.69 8.37 -3.98
C TRP A 114 0.73 9.66 -4.79
N GLU A 115 0.10 9.71 -5.97
CA GLU A 115 -0.04 10.93 -6.77
C GLU A 115 -0.68 12.07 -5.95
N THR A 116 -1.77 11.75 -5.23
CA THR A 116 -2.47 12.72 -4.36
C THR A 116 -1.59 13.18 -3.20
N THR A 117 -0.86 12.26 -2.56
CA THR A 117 0.05 12.58 -1.46
C THR A 117 1.12 13.57 -1.90
N VAL A 118 1.73 13.33 -3.06
CA VAL A 118 2.76 14.20 -3.64
C VAL A 118 2.17 15.55 -4.04
N ALA A 119 1.00 15.58 -4.66
CA ALA A 119 0.33 16.81 -5.05
C ALA A 119 -0.01 17.70 -3.84
N LEU A 120 -0.55 17.12 -2.76
CA LEU A 120 -0.83 17.83 -1.52
C LEU A 120 0.44 18.39 -0.87
N ALA A 121 1.55 17.64 -0.93
CA ALA A 121 2.83 18.10 -0.42
C ALA A 121 3.37 19.28 -1.24
N ALA A 122 3.35 19.19 -2.56
CA ALA A 122 3.80 20.23 -3.48
C ALA A 122 2.98 21.52 -3.36
N GLU A 123 1.67 21.40 -3.08
CA GLU A 123 0.78 22.56 -2.85
C GLU A 123 0.87 23.15 -1.43
N GLY A 124 1.76 22.64 -0.56
CA GLY A 124 1.88 23.10 0.82
C GLY A 124 0.65 22.76 1.69
N ARG A 125 -0.10 21.73 1.32
CA ARG A 125 -1.33 21.28 1.99
C ARG A 125 -1.09 20.17 3.01
N THR A 126 0.17 19.89 3.31
CA THR A 126 0.59 18.98 4.37
C THR A 126 1.25 19.72 5.52
N PHE A 127 1.36 19.06 6.66
CA PHE A 127 2.26 19.44 7.73
C PHE A 127 3.70 19.03 7.38
N ARG A 128 4.68 19.47 8.16
CA ARG A 128 6.08 19.03 8.01
C ARG A 128 6.28 17.52 8.17
N SER A 129 5.36 16.84 8.82
CA SER A 129 5.33 15.38 8.94
C SER A 129 4.84 14.66 7.66
N GLY A 130 4.45 15.41 6.63
CA GLY A 130 3.84 14.86 5.42
C GLY A 130 2.34 14.56 5.53
N LEU A 131 1.76 14.57 6.74
CA LEU A 131 0.32 14.36 6.91
C LEU A 131 -0.47 15.51 6.28
N PRO A 132 -1.53 15.22 5.51
CA PRO A 132 -2.42 16.26 4.97
C PRO A 132 -3.04 17.13 6.06
N LYS A 133 -3.33 18.40 5.76
CA LYS A 133 -4.07 19.29 6.65
C LYS A 133 -5.50 18.77 6.88
N PRO A 134 -6.18 19.17 7.97
CA PRO A 134 -7.39 18.48 8.44
C PRO A 134 -8.50 18.32 7.41
N LEU A 135 -8.76 19.31 6.56
CA LEU A 135 -9.79 19.19 5.51
C LEU A 135 -9.39 18.22 4.41
N ASP A 136 -8.12 18.26 4.01
CA ASP A 136 -7.57 17.36 3.00
C ASP A 136 -7.46 15.95 3.56
N LEU A 137 -7.04 15.79 4.82
CA LEU A 137 -6.97 14.51 5.49
C LEU A 137 -8.34 13.82 5.55
N ALA A 138 -9.39 14.58 5.87
CA ALA A 138 -10.76 14.07 5.93
C ALA A 138 -11.25 13.55 4.57
N LEU A 139 -10.93 14.24 3.49
CA LEU A 139 -11.24 13.78 2.12
C LEU A 139 -10.36 12.59 1.73
N PHE A 140 -9.05 12.69 1.97
CA PHE A 140 -8.08 11.65 1.66
C PHE A 140 -8.44 10.30 2.30
N MET A 141 -8.71 10.31 3.61
CA MET A 141 -9.11 9.10 4.34
C MET A 141 -10.45 8.51 3.89
N ARG A 142 -11.30 9.31 3.29
CA ARG A 142 -12.59 8.88 2.75
C ARG A 142 -12.46 8.31 1.34
N GLU A 143 -11.64 8.94 0.52
CA GLU A 143 -11.40 8.53 -0.85
C GLU A 143 -10.65 7.22 -0.93
N PHE A 144 -9.60 7.10 -0.13
CA PHE A 144 -8.70 5.94 -0.09
C PHE A 144 -8.99 4.97 1.07
N GLU A 145 -10.27 4.84 1.47
CA GLU A 145 -10.63 3.99 2.62
C GLU A 145 -10.32 2.49 2.41
N GLN A 146 -10.16 2.05 1.16
CA GLN A 146 -9.79 0.68 0.82
C GLN A 146 -8.27 0.47 0.79
N GLU A 147 -7.53 1.53 0.50
CA GLU A 147 -6.07 1.51 0.41
C GLU A 147 -5.42 1.78 1.76
N VAL A 148 -5.95 2.74 2.53
CA VAL A 148 -5.31 3.16 3.79
C VAL A 148 -6.33 3.48 4.86
N GLN A 149 -6.05 3.03 6.08
CA GLN A 149 -6.83 3.34 7.27
C GLN A 149 -5.94 3.75 8.43
N ALA A 150 -6.48 4.60 9.32
CA ALA A 150 -5.86 4.88 10.61
C ALA A 150 -5.81 3.61 11.47
N PRO A 151 -4.81 3.46 12.37
CA PRO A 151 -4.60 2.23 13.14
C PRO A 151 -5.61 2.01 14.27
N PHE A 152 -6.69 2.77 14.34
CA PHE A 152 -7.71 2.70 15.38
C PHE A 152 -9.10 2.94 14.77
N ALA A 153 -10.07 2.18 15.24
CA ALA A 153 -11.52 2.25 14.98
C ALA A 153 -11.93 3.02 13.70
N PRO A 154 -11.85 2.42 12.49
CA PRO A 154 -12.11 3.14 11.23
C PRO A 154 -13.47 3.85 11.20
N GLY A 155 -14.50 3.22 11.75
CA GLY A 155 -15.84 3.81 11.85
C GLY A 155 -15.88 5.08 12.70
N LEU A 156 -15.12 5.14 13.79
CA LEU A 156 -15.03 6.31 14.64
C LEU A 156 -14.27 7.45 13.95
N VAL A 157 -13.17 7.13 13.26
CA VAL A 157 -12.41 8.10 12.45
C VAL A 157 -13.29 8.69 11.38
N ARG A 158 -14.04 7.85 10.65
CA ARG A 158 -14.98 8.28 9.62
C ARG A 158 -16.08 9.20 10.18
N ALA A 159 -16.67 8.85 11.32
CA ALA A 159 -17.67 9.69 11.98
C ALA A 159 -17.08 11.03 12.44
N ALA A 160 -15.92 11.03 13.06
CA ALA A 160 -15.24 12.22 13.54
C ALA A 160 -14.80 13.16 12.42
N THR A 161 -14.41 12.61 11.25
CA THR A 161 -13.97 13.41 10.09
C THR A 161 -15.12 13.83 9.17
N ALA A 162 -16.33 13.28 9.32
CA ALA A 162 -17.48 13.59 8.47
C ALA A 162 -17.82 15.09 8.37
N PRO A 163 -17.84 15.89 9.44
CA PRO A 163 -18.09 17.34 9.36
C PRO A 163 -17.01 18.07 8.55
N LEU A 164 -15.75 17.66 8.71
CA LEU A 164 -14.62 18.24 7.97
C LEU A 164 -14.70 17.90 6.48
N ALA A 165 -15.03 16.65 6.14
CA ALA A 165 -15.22 16.22 4.76
C ALA A 165 -16.38 16.97 4.09
N TRP A 166 -17.50 17.17 4.80
CA TRP A 166 -18.62 17.97 4.32
C TRP A 166 -18.22 19.45 4.08
N LEU A 167 -17.49 20.05 5.00
CA LEU A 167 -16.99 21.41 4.84
C LEU A 167 -16.00 21.53 3.69
N ALA A 168 -15.12 20.56 3.52
CA ALA A 168 -14.18 20.49 2.42
C ALA A 168 -14.91 20.40 1.06
N ALA A 169 -15.94 19.55 0.97
CA ALA A 169 -16.77 19.43 -0.22
C ALA A 169 -17.48 20.76 -0.56
N ARG A 170 -18.06 21.45 0.44
CA ARG A 170 -18.66 22.77 0.23
C ARG A 170 -17.68 23.83 -0.25
N ARG A 171 -16.40 23.70 0.09
CA ARG A 171 -15.31 24.59 -0.38
C ARG A 171 -14.77 24.18 -1.76
N GLY A 172 -15.37 23.19 -2.42
CA GLY A 172 -14.98 22.73 -3.75
C GLY A 172 -13.65 21.96 -3.77
N LEU A 173 -13.14 21.51 -2.62
CA LEU A 173 -11.89 20.78 -2.54
C LEU A 173 -11.99 19.39 -3.19
N THR A 174 -13.19 18.81 -3.29
CA THR A 174 -13.46 17.54 -3.99
C THR A 174 -13.16 17.62 -5.48
N ARG A 175 -13.36 18.77 -6.14
CA ARG A 175 -13.08 18.95 -7.56
C ARG A 175 -11.63 18.68 -7.94
N ARG A 176 -10.70 18.82 -7.00
CA ARG A 176 -9.28 18.54 -7.23
C ARG A 176 -9.03 17.05 -7.32
N TYR A 177 -9.74 16.25 -6.54
CA TYR A 177 -9.68 14.79 -6.61
C TYR A 177 -10.35 14.29 -7.91
N GLU A 178 -11.44 14.94 -8.35
CA GLU A 178 -12.13 14.64 -9.63
C GLU A 178 -11.21 14.92 -10.83
N ALA A 179 -10.53 16.05 -10.85
CA ALA A 179 -9.62 16.44 -11.93
C ALA A 179 -8.40 15.50 -12.05
N SER A 180 -8.01 14.84 -10.98
CA SER A 180 -6.93 13.85 -10.95
C SER A 180 -7.37 12.46 -11.40
N GLY A 181 -8.61 12.29 -11.90
CA GLY A 181 -9.15 10.98 -12.35
C GLY A 181 -9.54 10.04 -11.22
N ILE A 182 -9.53 10.52 -9.98
CA ILE A 182 -9.77 9.72 -8.78
C ILE A 182 -11.24 9.30 -8.63
N HIS A 183 -12.19 10.11 -9.11
CA HIS A 183 -13.64 9.86 -8.94
C HIS A 183 -14.30 8.90 -9.93
N THR A 184 -13.60 8.36 -10.90
CA THR A 184 -14.21 7.45 -11.89
C THR A 184 -14.60 6.09 -11.30
N GLN A 185 -14.19 5.78 -10.07
CA GLN A 185 -14.48 4.47 -9.46
C GLN A 185 -15.55 4.47 -8.35
N ALA A 186 -16.04 5.62 -7.90
CA ALA A 186 -17.11 5.67 -6.89
C ALA A 186 -18.45 5.06 -7.38
N GLY A 187 -18.59 4.84 -8.71
CA GLY A 187 -19.79 4.26 -9.33
C GLY A 187 -19.70 2.78 -9.68
N THR A 188 -18.51 2.18 -9.72
CA THR A 188 -18.33 0.77 -10.05
C THR A 188 -17.54 0.05 -8.98
N ARG A 189 -18.20 -0.26 -7.88
CA ARG A 189 -17.68 -1.23 -6.90
C ARG A 189 -17.50 -2.58 -7.62
N ARG A 190 -16.30 -2.86 -8.15
CA ARG A 190 -15.98 -4.25 -8.52
C ARG A 190 -15.91 -5.06 -7.22
N PRO A 191 -16.69 -6.14 -7.10
CA PRO A 191 -16.58 -7.00 -5.91
C PRO A 191 -15.17 -7.54 -5.86
N VAL A 192 -14.54 -7.46 -4.70
CA VAL A 192 -13.29 -8.15 -4.39
C VAL A 192 -13.49 -9.62 -4.71
N PRO A 193 -12.66 -10.26 -5.56
CA PRO A 193 -12.80 -11.67 -5.85
C PRO A 193 -12.73 -12.45 -4.55
N SER A 194 -13.80 -13.19 -4.25
CA SER A 194 -13.86 -14.09 -3.10
C SER A 194 -12.70 -15.07 -3.18
N ARG A 195 -11.95 -15.23 -2.08
CA ARG A 195 -10.89 -16.23 -1.94
C ARG A 195 -11.34 -17.56 -2.53
N PRO A 196 -10.52 -18.23 -3.36
CA PRO A 196 -10.81 -19.59 -3.79
C PRO A 196 -10.95 -20.45 -2.53
N GLY A 197 -12.12 -21.04 -2.37
CA GLY A 197 -12.43 -21.92 -1.25
C GLY A 197 -11.36 -23.00 -1.16
N LYS A 198 -10.90 -23.29 0.06
CA LYS A 198 -10.00 -24.42 0.34
C LYS A 198 -10.64 -25.69 -0.23
N GLY A 199 -10.20 -26.10 -1.41
CA GLY A 199 -10.56 -27.39 -1.97
C GLY A 199 -10.21 -28.46 -0.96
N ARG A 200 -11.22 -29.21 -0.52
CA ARG A 200 -11.04 -30.45 0.23
C ARG A 200 -10.17 -31.36 -0.61
N ALA A 201 -8.93 -31.55 -0.19
CA ALA A 201 -8.09 -32.61 -0.71
C ALA A 201 -8.77 -33.95 -0.35
N SER A 202 -9.37 -34.59 -1.34
CA SER A 202 -9.81 -35.97 -1.26
C SER A 202 -8.56 -36.83 -1.14
N ALA A 203 -8.35 -37.41 0.03
CA ALA A 203 -7.29 -38.38 0.27
C ALA A 203 -7.61 -39.66 -0.52
N ALA A 204 -6.92 -39.83 -1.64
CA ALA A 204 -6.88 -41.11 -2.31
C ALA A 204 -6.07 -42.10 -1.44
N ARG A 205 -6.75 -43.15 -0.96
CA ARG A 205 -6.15 -44.28 -0.24
C ARG A 205 -5.15 -44.98 -1.17
N PRO A 206 -3.91 -45.29 -0.74
CA PRO A 206 -3.01 -46.13 -1.50
C PRO A 206 -3.49 -47.58 -1.42
N THR A 207 -3.60 -48.23 -2.58
CA THR A 207 -3.86 -49.67 -2.73
C THR A 207 -2.62 -50.45 -2.29
N PRO A 208 -2.73 -51.53 -1.47
CA PRO A 208 -1.58 -52.31 -1.07
C PRO A 208 -1.05 -53.17 -2.22
N ALA A 209 0.25 -53.09 -2.43
CA ALA A 209 0.96 -53.90 -3.40
C ALA A 209 0.95 -55.38 -2.98
N ARG A 210 0.64 -56.26 -3.94
CA ARG A 210 0.70 -57.75 -3.82
C ARG A 210 2.16 -58.21 -3.72
N PRO A 211 2.50 -59.20 -2.85
CA PRO A 211 3.84 -59.73 -2.79
C PRO A 211 4.11 -60.67 -3.95
N SER A 212 5.22 -60.47 -4.63
CA SER A 212 5.76 -61.38 -5.64
C SER A 212 6.49 -62.52 -4.97
N THR A 213 6.05 -63.74 -5.26
CA THR A 213 6.69 -65.01 -4.89
C THR A 213 8.04 -65.18 -5.60
N PRO A 214 9.06 -65.77 -4.95
CA PRO A 214 10.33 -66.06 -5.57
C PRO A 214 10.26 -67.39 -6.36
N ARG A 215 10.65 -67.37 -7.64
CA ARG A 215 10.93 -68.53 -8.42
C ARG A 215 12.30 -69.12 -8.06
N LYS A 216 12.29 -70.40 -7.64
CA LYS A 216 13.48 -71.21 -7.49
C LYS A 216 14.10 -71.51 -8.87
N ARG A 217 15.38 -71.30 -9.00
CA ARG A 217 16.45 -72.13 -9.52
C ARG A 217 17.80 -71.61 -9.07
#